data_c2ac053ae4e338693f8b623238016077
#
_entry.id   c2ac053ae4e338693f8b623238016077
#
_cell.length_a   1.000
_cell.length_b   1.000
_cell.length_c   1.000
_cell.angle_alpha   90.00
_cell.angle_beta   90.00
_cell.angle_gamma   90.00
#
_symmetry.space_group_name_H-M   'P 1'
#
loop_
_entity.id
_entity.type
_entity.pdbx_description
1 polymer ?
#
loop_
_entity_poly.entity_id
_entity_poly.type
_entity_poly.pdbx_seq_one_letter_code
_entity_poly.pdbx_strand_id
1 'polypeptide(L)'
;MHTNMRRCAFRSALCGTVVALLVASPFSTASAKWVVKDTPRLPFGVYFQGLQGSVVLSLTLDKSGRVTDTRVLRSSGHPALDELARDAAASWRLSPDSVLSSDLTQGRVELVNFRNPNPPKQILPDARPYWAQLRG
;
A
#
# COMPACT_ATOMS: atom_id res chain seq x y z
N MET A 1 -26.91 -80.00 20.03
CA MET A 1 -25.83 -80.18 21.04
C MET A 1 -24.76 -79.19 20.85
N HIS A 2 -24.58 -78.39 21.88
CA HIS A 2 -23.36 -77.66 22.28
C HIS A 2 -22.73 -76.70 21.26
N THR A 3 -22.91 -75.48 21.54
CA THR A 3 -22.12 -74.67 22.48
C THR A 3 -20.89 -74.05 21.85
N ASN A 4 -20.85 -72.83 21.77
CA ASN A 4 -19.99 -71.79 22.36
C ASN A 4 -19.78 -70.67 21.36
N MET A 5 -20.43 -69.57 21.45
CA MET A 5 -20.19 -68.50 22.38
C MET A 5 -18.71 -68.24 22.65
N ARG A 6 -18.13 -67.35 21.87
CA ARG A 6 -17.10 -66.47 22.34
C ARG A 6 -17.09 -65.15 21.61
N ARG A 7 -17.61 -64.23 22.21
CA ARG A 7 -17.26 -62.82 22.38
C ARG A 7 -15.83 -62.54 21.97
N CYS A 8 -15.66 -61.74 20.95
CA CYS A 8 -14.48 -60.96 20.82
C CYS A 8 -14.92 -59.50 20.67
N ALA A 9 -14.86 -58.83 21.79
CA ALA A 9 -14.90 -57.41 21.85
C ALA A 9 -13.62 -56.87 21.21
N PHE A 10 -13.71 -56.33 20.05
CA PHE A 10 -12.62 -55.55 19.48
C PHE A 10 -12.88 -54.09 19.75
N ARG A 11 -12.37 -53.64 20.87
CA ARG A 11 -12.21 -52.24 21.17
C ARG A 11 -11.03 -51.73 20.33
N SER A 12 -11.33 -51.18 19.20
CA SER A 12 -10.35 -50.37 18.48
C SER A 12 -10.65 -48.91 18.75
N ALA A 13 -10.04 -48.39 19.77
CA ALA A 13 -9.88 -46.97 19.96
C ALA A 13 -8.85 -46.48 18.90
N LEU A 14 -9.31 -46.07 17.77
CA LEU A 14 -8.53 -45.28 16.81
C LEU A 14 -8.60 -43.83 17.25
N CYS A 15 -7.67 -43.47 18.12
CA CYS A 15 -7.31 -42.13 18.41
C CYS A 15 -6.60 -41.57 17.16
N GLY A 16 -7.38 -41.05 16.23
CA GLY A 16 -6.86 -40.32 15.07
C GLY A 16 -6.35 -38.99 15.55
N THR A 17 -5.06 -38.92 15.87
CA THR A 17 -4.34 -37.64 15.98
C THR A 17 -4.33 -37.00 14.61
N VAL A 18 -5.27 -36.10 14.38
CA VAL A 18 -5.19 -35.13 13.29
C VAL A 18 -4.04 -34.19 13.63
N VAL A 19 -2.88 -34.53 13.14
CA VAL A 19 -1.76 -33.59 13.07
C VAL A 19 -2.16 -32.55 12.04
N ALA A 20 -2.78 -31.47 12.50
CA ALA A 20 -2.92 -30.27 11.70
C ALA A 20 -1.51 -29.74 11.43
N LEU A 21 -0.97 -30.10 10.28
CA LEU A 21 0.18 -29.42 9.71
C LEU A 21 -0.24 -27.98 9.44
N LEU A 22 -0.04 -27.12 10.43
CA LEU A 22 0.03 -25.68 10.22
C LEU A 22 1.24 -25.45 9.32
N VAL A 23 0.99 -25.46 8.02
CA VAL A 23 1.92 -24.89 7.04
C VAL A 23 1.94 -23.40 7.34
N ALA A 24 2.79 -23.00 8.26
CA ALA A 24 3.20 -21.62 8.39
C ALA A 24 3.94 -21.30 7.08
N SER A 25 3.18 -20.80 6.10
CA SER A 25 3.76 -20.17 4.93
C SER A 25 4.58 -19.00 5.46
N PRO A 26 5.92 -19.02 5.33
CA PRO A 26 6.66 -17.80 5.58
C PRO A 26 6.15 -16.81 4.52
N PHE A 27 5.33 -15.86 4.94
CA PHE A 27 5.15 -14.65 4.16
C PHE A 27 6.51 -13.99 4.14
N SER A 28 7.33 -14.41 3.18
CA SER A 28 8.49 -13.65 2.79
C SER A 28 7.95 -12.34 2.25
N THR A 29 7.85 -11.35 3.12
CA THR A 29 7.78 -9.95 2.69
C THR A 29 9.12 -9.69 2.01
N ALA A 30 9.22 -10.11 0.75
CA ALA A 30 10.31 -9.72 -0.11
C ALA A 30 10.23 -8.20 -0.19
N SER A 31 11.02 -7.54 0.63
CA SER A 31 11.12 -6.09 0.64
C SER A 31 11.63 -5.70 -0.74
N ALA A 32 10.75 -5.11 -1.55
CA ALA A 32 11.11 -4.67 -2.88
C ALA A 32 12.27 -3.68 -2.78
N LYS A 33 13.39 -4.01 -3.39
CA LYS A 33 14.59 -3.17 -3.36
C LYS A 33 14.47 -2.11 -4.45
N TRP A 34 14.03 -0.93 -4.07
CA TRP A 34 14.03 0.23 -4.94
C TRP A 34 15.46 0.77 -5.11
N VAL A 35 15.88 0.98 -6.35
CA VAL A 35 17.14 1.63 -6.68
C VAL A 35 16.97 3.14 -6.72
N VAL A 36 15.85 3.58 -7.30
CA VAL A 36 15.43 4.99 -7.31
C VAL A 36 13.96 5.02 -6.93
N LYS A 37 13.65 5.70 -5.85
CA LYS A 37 12.29 5.99 -5.42
C LYS A 37 12.24 7.39 -4.81
N ASP A 38 12.22 8.36 -5.70
CA ASP A 38 12.16 9.75 -5.27
C ASP A 38 10.76 10.05 -4.73
N THR A 39 10.73 10.63 -3.53
CA THR A 39 9.49 11.14 -2.97
C THR A 39 9.12 12.42 -3.72
N PRO A 40 7.92 12.52 -4.29
CA PRO A 40 7.51 13.71 -5.02
C PRO A 40 7.55 14.92 -4.08
N ARG A 41 8.24 15.97 -4.53
CA ARG A 41 8.27 17.24 -3.82
C ARG A 41 6.99 18.01 -4.13
N LEU A 42 6.36 18.52 -3.09
CA LEU A 42 5.20 19.40 -3.28
C LEU A 42 5.64 20.73 -3.90
N PRO A 43 5.13 21.12 -5.08
CA PRO A 43 5.34 22.45 -5.61
C PRO A 43 4.82 23.50 -4.63
N PHE A 44 5.45 24.67 -4.65
CA PHE A 44 5.12 25.75 -3.73
C PHE A 44 3.62 26.09 -3.69
N GLY A 45 2.96 26.13 -4.87
CA GLY A 45 1.53 26.40 -4.96
C GLY A 45 0.66 25.34 -4.26
N VAL A 46 1.00 24.06 -4.41
CA VAL A 46 0.31 22.94 -3.75
C VAL A 46 0.56 22.94 -2.24
N TYR A 47 1.80 23.28 -1.85
CA TYR A 47 2.19 23.43 -0.45
C TYR A 47 1.35 24.50 0.25
N PHE A 48 1.19 25.68 -0.35
CA PHE A 48 0.40 26.77 0.22
C PHE A 48 -1.10 26.51 0.28
N GLN A 49 -1.62 25.68 -0.62
CA GLN A 49 -3.01 25.23 -0.58
C GLN A 49 -3.28 24.25 0.56
N GLY A 50 -2.22 23.80 1.24
CA GLY A 50 -2.34 22.83 2.34
C GLY A 50 -2.84 21.46 1.89
N LEU A 51 -2.69 21.12 0.60
CA LEU A 51 -3.15 19.84 0.07
C LEU A 51 -2.32 18.70 0.64
N GLN A 52 -2.99 17.68 1.08
CA GLN A 52 -2.41 16.43 1.55
C GLN A 52 -3.34 15.27 1.24
N GLY A 53 -2.78 14.08 1.13
CA GLY A 53 -3.55 12.89 0.81
C GLY A 53 -2.66 11.72 0.41
N SER A 54 -3.31 10.63 0.05
CA SER A 54 -2.64 9.40 -0.37
C SER A 54 -3.13 8.99 -1.73
N VAL A 55 -2.20 8.66 -2.62
CA VAL A 55 -2.49 8.13 -3.96
C VAL A 55 -2.04 6.69 -4.01
N VAL A 56 -2.88 5.81 -4.53
CA VAL A 56 -2.52 4.42 -4.82
C VAL A 56 -2.29 4.28 -6.31
N LEU A 57 -1.09 3.89 -6.68
CA LEU A 57 -0.67 3.70 -8.06
C LEU A 57 -0.51 2.22 -8.39
N SER A 58 -0.81 1.85 -9.62
CA SER A 58 -0.38 0.60 -10.24
C SER A 58 0.74 0.92 -11.22
N LEU A 59 1.88 0.31 -11.01
CA LEU A 59 3.11 0.54 -11.78
C LEU A 59 3.42 -0.70 -12.61
N THR A 60 3.38 -0.59 -13.93
CA THR A 60 3.87 -1.65 -14.80
C THR A 60 5.37 -1.46 -14.98
N LEU A 61 6.12 -2.52 -14.75
CA LEU A 61 7.58 -2.51 -14.84
C LEU A 61 8.05 -3.30 -16.06
N ASP A 62 9.22 -2.97 -16.55
CA ASP A 62 9.97 -3.82 -17.49
C ASP A 62 10.94 -4.73 -16.73
N LYS A 63 11.59 -5.64 -17.45
CA LYS A 63 12.58 -6.58 -16.88
C LYS A 63 13.80 -5.88 -16.29
N SER A 64 14.06 -4.64 -16.67
CA SER A 64 15.16 -3.81 -16.12
C SER A 64 14.76 -3.08 -14.84
N GLY A 65 13.49 -3.21 -14.43
CA GLY A 65 12.95 -2.55 -13.25
C GLY A 65 12.51 -1.11 -13.48
N ARG A 66 12.42 -0.65 -14.73
CA ARG A 66 11.88 0.67 -15.06
C ARG A 66 10.36 0.64 -15.07
N VAL A 67 9.76 1.72 -14.61
CA VAL A 67 8.33 1.94 -14.75
C VAL A 67 8.03 2.31 -16.21
N THR A 68 7.17 1.52 -16.84
CA THR A 68 6.74 1.71 -18.25
C THR A 68 5.36 2.31 -18.35
N ASP A 69 4.48 2.03 -17.38
CA ASP A 69 3.14 2.59 -17.29
C ASP A 69 2.76 2.83 -15.84
N THR A 70 1.95 3.87 -15.61
CA THR A 70 1.48 4.25 -14.27
C THR A 70 0.00 4.56 -14.33
N ARG A 71 -0.79 3.86 -13.52
CA ARG A 71 -2.23 4.08 -13.37
C ARG A 71 -2.58 4.44 -11.94
N VAL A 72 -3.47 5.42 -11.77
CA VAL A 72 -4.04 5.75 -10.47
C VAL A 72 -5.17 4.78 -10.18
N LEU A 73 -5.00 3.93 -9.16
CA LEU A 73 -6.04 3.03 -8.68
C LEU A 73 -6.96 3.74 -7.68
N ARG A 74 -6.39 4.62 -6.89
CA ARG A 74 -7.12 5.41 -5.91
C ARG A 74 -6.56 6.82 -5.85
N SER A 75 -7.40 7.79 -6.16
CA SER A 75 -7.07 9.21 -6.08
C SER A 75 -6.95 9.70 -4.64
N SER A 76 -6.12 10.70 -4.44
CA SER A 76 -6.05 11.45 -3.17
C SER A 76 -7.26 12.37 -2.94
N GLY A 77 -8.12 12.55 -3.96
CA GLY A 77 -9.15 13.58 -3.99
C GLY A 77 -8.68 14.91 -4.57
N HIS A 78 -7.41 15.04 -4.90
CA HIS A 78 -6.79 16.24 -5.46
C HIS A 78 -6.03 15.88 -6.73
N PRO A 79 -6.51 16.28 -7.92
CA PRO A 79 -5.87 15.96 -9.19
C PRO A 79 -4.40 16.37 -9.27
N ALA A 80 -4.05 17.50 -8.65
CA ALA A 80 -2.67 17.99 -8.60
C ALA A 80 -1.72 17.00 -7.87
N LEU A 81 -2.18 16.35 -6.79
CA LEU A 81 -1.38 15.34 -6.08
C LEU A 81 -1.29 14.04 -6.88
N ASP A 82 -2.34 13.68 -7.58
CA ASP A 82 -2.38 12.48 -8.40
C ASP A 82 -1.42 12.60 -9.60
N GLU A 83 -1.33 13.77 -10.22
CA GLU A 83 -0.35 14.05 -11.27
C GLU A 83 1.08 14.00 -10.74
N LEU A 84 1.35 14.68 -9.63
CA LEU A 84 2.66 14.65 -8.99
C LEU A 84 3.10 13.23 -8.66
N ALA A 85 2.18 12.39 -8.20
CA ALA A 85 2.46 10.99 -7.90
C ALA A 85 2.83 10.21 -9.17
N ARG A 86 2.11 10.42 -10.27
CA ARG A 86 2.39 9.80 -11.57
C ARG A 86 3.74 10.21 -12.13
N ASP A 87 4.02 11.51 -12.13
CA ASP A 87 5.28 12.06 -12.65
C ASP A 87 6.48 11.55 -11.86
N ALA A 88 6.37 11.52 -10.54
CA ALA A 88 7.41 10.96 -9.70
C ALA A 88 7.62 9.47 -9.97
N ALA A 89 6.54 8.70 -10.08
CA ALA A 89 6.59 7.26 -10.31
C ALA A 89 7.22 6.90 -11.66
N ALA A 90 7.11 7.74 -12.66
CA ALA A 90 7.73 7.54 -13.97
C ALA A 90 9.28 7.52 -13.90
N SER A 91 9.87 8.16 -12.90
CA SER A 91 11.31 8.17 -12.67
C SER A 91 11.80 7.01 -11.80
N TRP A 92 10.88 6.28 -11.16
CA TRP A 92 11.24 5.21 -10.23
C TRP A 92 11.85 4.01 -10.93
N ARG A 93 12.75 3.35 -10.22
CA ARG A 93 13.42 2.17 -10.71
C ARG A 93 13.57 1.13 -9.62
N LEU A 94 13.08 -0.06 -9.88
CA LEU A 94 13.24 -1.23 -9.04
C LEU A 94 14.52 -1.96 -9.42
N SER A 95 15.15 -2.65 -8.45
CA SER A 95 16.25 -3.57 -8.78
C SER A 95 15.72 -4.69 -9.67
N PRO A 96 16.40 -5.03 -10.77
CA PRO A 96 15.97 -6.12 -11.66
C PRO A 96 15.72 -7.44 -10.93
N ASP A 97 16.51 -7.72 -9.88
CA ASP A 97 16.37 -8.93 -9.05
C ASP A 97 15.08 -8.95 -8.21
N SER A 98 14.44 -7.81 -8.06
CA SER A 98 13.21 -7.65 -7.29
C SER A 98 11.95 -7.54 -8.16
N VAL A 99 12.11 -7.61 -9.49
CA VAL A 99 11.00 -7.57 -10.44
C VAL A 99 10.33 -8.94 -10.49
N LEU A 100 9.03 -8.96 -10.17
CA LEU A 100 8.21 -10.16 -10.27
C LEU A 100 7.53 -10.25 -11.64
N SER A 101 7.20 -11.45 -12.08
CA SER A 101 6.44 -11.65 -13.33
C SER A 101 5.09 -10.94 -13.31
N SER A 102 4.47 -10.82 -12.15
CA SER A 102 3.24 -10.06 -11.96
C SER A 102 3.41 -8.57 -12.21
N ASP A 103 4.58 -8.01 -11.89
CA ASP A 103 4.86 -6.59 -12.07
C ASP A 103 4.91 -6.20 -13.56
N LEU A 104 5.22 -7.18 -14.44
CA LEU A 104 5.27 -6.99 -15.88
C LEU A 104 3.89 -6.97 -16.55
N THR A 105 2.90 -7.63 -15.94
CA THR A 105 1.58 -7.86 -16.55
C THR A 105 0.44 -7.21 -15.79
N GLN A 106 0.42 -7.37 -14.47
CA GLN A 106 -0.66 -6.88 -13.60
C GLN A 106 -0.31 -5.53 -12.98
N GLY A 107 0.98 -5.22 -12.92
CA GLY A 107 1.49 -4.03 -12.26
C GLY A 107 1.66 -4.20 -10.76
N ARG A 108 2.57 -3.42 -10.21
CA ARG A 108 2.86 -3.34 -8.77
C ARG A 108 2.05 -2.22 -8.14
N VAL A 109 1.39 -2.50 -7.03
CA VAL A 109 0.64 -1.49 -6.28
C VAL A 109 1.57 -0.78 -5.31
N GLU A 110 1.62 0.54 -5.40
CA GLU A 110 2.41 1.41 -4.53
C GLU A 110 1.57 2.53 -3.96
N LEU A 111 1.82 2.85 -2.69
CA LEU A 111 1.16 3.94 -1.98
C LEU A 111 2.09 5.14 -1.89
N VAL A 112 1.63 6.28 -2.38
CA VAL A 112 2.31 7.58 -2.27
C VAL A 112 1.54 8.44 -1.28
N ASN A 113 2.22 8.84 -0.20
CA ASN A 113 1.65 9.71 0.82
C ASN A 113 2.21 11.12 0.68
N PHE A 114 1.33 12.07 0.49
CA PHE A 114 1.65 13.49 0.54
C PHE A 114 1.29 14.03 1.93
N ARG A 115 2.31 14.35 2.70
CA ARG A 115 2.16 15.00 3.99
C ARG A 115 2.77 16.38 3.92
N ASN A 116 2.03 17.37 4.34
CA ASN A 116 2.57 18.69 4.58
C ASN A 116 2.95 18.77 6.08
N PRO A 117 4.25 18.73 6.43
CA PRO A 117 4.68 18.76 7.83
C PRO A 117 4.34 20.09 8.53
N ASN A 118 4.22 21.15 7.75
CA ASN A 118 3.84 22.47 8.22
C ASN A 118 2.76 23.04 7.30
N PRO A 119 1.51 22.59 7.41
CA PRO A 119 0.46 23.24 6.66
C PRO A 119 0.42 24.72 7.03
N PRO A 120 0.31 25.63 6.05
CA PRO A 120 0.20 27.05 6.37
C PRO A 120 -0.97 27.18 7.36
N LYS A 121 -0.73 27.85 8.47
CA LYS A 121 -1.81 28.19 9.39
C LYS A 121 -2.82 28.94 8.57
N GLN A 122 -4.01 28.36 8.42
CA GLN A 122 -5.12 29.10 7.86
C GLN A 122 -5.33 30.27 8.81
N ILE A 123 -4.86 31.42 8.41
CA ILE A 123 -5.26 32.68 9.02
C ILE A 123 -6.70 32.81 8.58
N LEU A 124 -7.61 32.21 9.35
CA LEU A 124 -9.01 32.58 9.23
C LEU A 124 -9.03 34.09 9.43
N PRO A 125 -9.40 34.87 8.41
CA PRO A 125 -9.59 36.28 8.63
C PRO A 125 -10.55 36.39 9.81
N ASP A 126 -10.12 37.06 10.87
CA ASP A 126 -10.98 37.34 12.00
C ASP A 126 -12.29 37.82 11.40
N ALA A 127 -13.37 37.08 11.63
CA ALA A 127 -14.67 37.36 11.04
C ALA A 127 -15.19 38.74 11.45
N ARG A 128 -14.47 39.41 12.34
CA ARG A 128 -14.73 40.80 12.70
C ARG A 128 -14.29 41.73 11.56
N PRO A 129 -15.19 42.53 11.03
CA PRO A 129 -14.86 43.50 10.02
C PRO A 129 -13.79 44.47 10.57
N TYR A 130 -12.88 44.91 9.68
CA TYR A 130 -11.72 45.75 10.01
C TYR A 130 -12.06 46.97 10.90
N TRP A 131 -13.19 47.59 10.69
CA TRP A 131 -13.66 48.73 11.50
C TRP A 131 -13.98 48.32 12.95
N ALA A 132 -14.31 47.07 13.22
CA ALA A 132 -14.55 46.60 14.59
C ALA A 132 -13.25 46.39 15.37
N GLN A 133 -12.12 46.25 14.67
CA GLN A 133 -10.80 46.12 15.28
C GLN A 133 -10.21 47.47 15.69
N LEU A 134 -10.72 48.57 15.12
CA LEU A 134 -10.22 49.93 15.37
C LEU A 134 -10.89 50.59 16.58
N ARG A 135 -11.86 49.96 17.24
CA ARG A 135 -12.52 50.42 18.45
C ARG A 135 -11.95 49.73 19.69
N GLY A 136 -10.71 49.83 19.87
CA GLY A 136 -10.06 49.42 21.10
C GLY A 136 -9.54 50.62 21.87
#